data_69afec91b21f5e0c37e26c4500c5a05c
#
_entry.id   69afec91b21f5e0c37e26c4500c5a05c
#
_cell.length_a   1.000
_cell.length_b   1.000
_cell.length_c   1.000
_cell.angle_alpha   90.00
_cell.angle_beta   90.00
_cell.angle_gamma   90.00
#
_symmetry.space_group_name_H-M   'P 1'
#
loop_
_entity.id
_entity.type
_entity.pdbx_description
1 polymer ?
#
loop_
_entity_poly.entity_id
_entity_poly.type
_entity_poly.pdbx_seq_one_letter_code
_entity_poly.pdbx_strand_id
1 'polypeptide(L)'
;MPLAVTLSPADLAALLCSRICHDLISPVGAINNGIELYDEADAQEDAIELIRMSAVNASSKLQFARIAFGAAGSAGSEIDSGDAETVAKNYMENEKGNLDWKAPRLLLPKNEVKLLLNLVLIANLSIPRGGDIVVEIGENSGKRLFQLKVSGKMLRVPPKFLELYNGQVPEEPIDAHSVQFYYALLLSQMSNMPIKVQVKPEIITIIAG
;
A
#
# COMPACT_ATOMS: atom_id res chain seq x y z
N MET A 1 19.31 -1.15 7.88
CA MET A 1 19.80 0.11 8.51
C MET A 1 18.89 0.44 9.68
N PRO A 2 19.38 0.96 10.79
CA PRO A 2 18.50 1.42 11.87
C PRO A 2 17.65 2.61 11.37
N LEU A 3 16.39 2.68 11.81
CA LEU A 3 15.53 3.83 11.56
C LEU A 3 16.08 5.05 12.32
N ALA A 4 16.18 6.20 11.67
CA ALA A 4 16.67 7.44 12.30
C ALA A 4 15.68 8.01 13.34
N VAL A 5 14.40 7.62 13.24
CA VAL A 5 13.33 8.02 14.16
C VAL A 5 12.68 6.75 14.71
N THR A 6 12.31 6.79 15.99
CA THR A 6 11.57 5.71 16.63
C THR A 6 10.22 6.25 17.13
N LEU A 7 9.13 5.76 16.58
CA LEU A 7 7.78 6.02 17.08
C LEU A 7 7.47 5.09 18.27
N SER A 8 6.79 5.61 19.28
CA SER A 8 6.21 4.73 20.30
C SER A 8 5.15 3.81 19.70
N PRO A 9 4.91 2.62 20.26
CA PRO A 9 3.83 1.75 19.78
C PRO A 9 2.46 2.45 19.73
N ALA A 10 2.18 3.35 20.69
CA ALA A 10 0.93 4.11 20.74
C ALA A 10 0.85 5.14 19.60
N ASP A 11 1.93 5.88 19.33
CA ASP A 11 1.97 6.87 18.24
C ASP A 11 1.86 6.16 16.88
N LEU A 12 2.57 5.04 16.70
CA LEU A 12 2.47 4.26 15.47
C LEU A 12 1.03 3.77 15.23
N ALA A 13 0.38 3.23 16.27
CA ALA A 13 -1.01 2.78 16.15
C ALA A 13 -1.96 3.94 15.84
N ALA A 14 -1.81 5.09 16.49
CA ALA A 14 -2.62 6.27 16.24
C ALA A 14 -2.45 6.80 14.80
N LEU A 15 -1.21 6.88 14.31
CA LEU A 15 -0.92 7.34 12.94
C LEU A 15 -1.44 6.36 11.88
N LEU A 16 -1.30 5.03 12.07
CA LEU A 16 -1.87 4.04 11.16
C LEU A 16 -3.41 4.09 11.16
N CYS A 17 -4.04 4.29 12.32
CA CYS A 17 -5.47 4.50 12.41
C CYS A 17 -5.90 5.77 11.65
N SER A 18 -5.21 6.89 11.85
CA SER A 18 -5.44 8.14 11.13
C SER A 18 -5.29 7.96 9.62
N ARG A 19 -4.30 7.19 9.16
CA ARG A 19 -4.12 6.86 7.75
C ARG A 19 -5.32 6.12 7.18
N ILE A 20 -5.79 5.07 7.87
CA ILE A 20 -6.96 4.29 7.42
C ILE A 20 -8.21 5.18 7.36
N CYS A 21 -8.44 5.99 8.39
CA CYS A 21 -9.56 6.93 8.41
C CYS A 21 -9.48 7.91 7.24
N HIS A 22 -8.30 8.49 6.97
CA HIS A 22 -8.08 9.41 5.86
C HIS A 22 -8.42 8.76 4.51
N ASP A 23 -7.99 7.53 4.28
CA ASP A 23 -8.23 6.83 3.02
C ASP A 23 -9.70 6.45 2.81
N LEU A 24 -10.49 6.33 3.90
CA LEU A 24 -11.92 5.99 3.86
C LEU A 24 -12.86 7.21 3.83
N ILE A 25 -12.43 8.36 4.32
CA ILE A 25 -13.29 9.57 4.36
C ILE A 25 -13.83 9.93 2.97
N SER A 26 -12.97 9.90 1.95
CA SER A 26 -13.38 10.28 0.59
C SER A 26 -14.43 9.34 -0.01
N PRO A 27 -14.25 8.01 -0.07
CA PRO A 27 -15.26 7.13 -0.63
C PRO A 27 -16.54 7.07 0.22
N VAL A 28 -16.46 7.19 1.55
CA VAL A 28 -17.66 7.27 2.41
C VAL A 28 -18.41 8.57 2.19
N GLY A 29 -17.70 9.71 2.04
CA GLY A 29 -18.30 10.99 1.67
C GLY A 29 -19.01 10.93 0.33
N ALA A 30 -18.41 10.26 -0.66
CA ALA A 30 -19.04 10.08 -1.98
C ALA A 30 -20.31 9.22 -1.93
N ILE A 31 -20.40 8.23 -1.01
CA ILE A 31 -21.65 7.49 -0.76
C ILE A 31 -22.74 8.45 -0.23
N ASN A 32 -22.41 9.31 0.74
CA ASN A 32 -23.37 10.27 1.27
C ASN A 32 -23.85 11.25 0.19
N ASN A 33 -22.92 11.77 -0.64
CA ASN A 33 -23.28 12.64 -1.76
C ASN A 33 -24.20 11.91 -2.76
N GLY A 34 -23.95 10.63 -3.01
CA GLY A 34 -24.82 9.79 -3.87
C GLY A 34 -26.23 9.60 -3.26
N ILE A 35 -26.33 9.49 -1.93
CA ILE A 35 -27.64 9.40 -1.25
C ILE A 35 -28.38 10.73 -1.38
N GLU A 36 -27.71 11.88 -1.21
CA GLU A 36 -28.32 13.21 -1.42
C GLU A 36 -28.77 13.39 -2.86
N LEU A 37 -27.94 12.99 -3.84
CA LEU A 37 -28.27 13.05 -5.26
C LEU A 37 -29.48 12.18 -5.63
N TYR A 38 -29.69 11.06 -4.93
CA TYR A 38 -30.81 10.14 -5.18
C TYR A 38 -32.17 10.80 -4.95
N ASP A 39 -32.24 11.79 -4.06
CA ASP A 39 -33.46 12.54 -3.76
C ASP A 39 -33.76 13.63 -4.81
N GLU A 40 -32.86 13.89 -5.77
CA GLU A 40 -33.06 14.83 -6.86
C GLU A 40 -33.82 14.18 -8.02
N ALA A 41 -34.68 14.97 -8.67
CA ALA A 41 -35.42 14.49 -9.84
C ALA A 41 -34.44 14.15 -10.99
N ASP A 42 -34.68 13.00 -11.63
CA ASP A 42 -33.95 12.51 -12.81
C ASP A 42 -32.46 12.16 -12.58
N ALA A 43 -31.99 12.07 -11.32
CA ALA A 43 -30.61 11.77 -10.97
C ALA A 43 -30.40 10.36 -10.32
N GLN A 44 -31.47 9.57 -10.21
CA GLN A 44 -31.43 8.31 -9.44
C GLN A 44 -30.43 7.27 -10.02
N GLU A 45 -30.30 7.17 -11.33
CA GLU A 45 -29.38 6.22 -11.97
C GLU A 45 -27.92 6.58 -11.66
N ASP A 46 -27.57 7.86 -11.85
CA ASP A 46 -26.22 8.38 -11.56
C ASP A 46 -25.89 8.28 -10.06
N ALA A 47 -26.88 8.55 -9.20
CA ALA A 47 -26.75 8.44 -7.75
C ALA A 47 -26.45 6.99 -7.32
N ILE A 48 -27.19 6.00 -7.83
CA ILE A 48 -26.97 4.59 -7.54
C ILE A 48 -25.60 4.12 -8.05
N GLU A 49 -25.17 4.56 -9.23
CA GLU A 49 -23.85 4.24 -9.76
C GLU A 49 -22.74 4.83 -8.87
N LEU A 50 -22.84 6.10 -8.47
CA LEU A 50 -21.89 6.74 -7.55
C LEU A 50 -21.80 6.02 -6.21
N ILE A 51 -22.96 5.65 -5.61
CA ILE A 51 -23.00 4.90 -4.35
C ILE A 51 -22.30 3.55 -4.52
N ARG A 52 -22.62 2.80 -5.59
CA ARG A 52 -22.04 1.48 -5.83
C ARG A 52 -20.53 1.52 -6.00
N MET A 53 -20.03 2.41 -6.87
CA MET A 53 -18.60 2.58 -7.11
C MET A 53 -17.86 2.98 -5.81
N SER A 54 -18.43 3.92 -5.06
CA SER A 54 -17.84 4.40 -3.81
C SER A 54 -17.83 3.35 -2.71
N ALA A 55 -18.88 2.53 -2.61
CA ALA A 55 -18.95 1.41 -1.67
C ALA A 55 -17.93 0.31 -2.00
N VAL A 56 -17.74 -0.01 -3.29
CA VAL A 56 -16.71 -0.96 -3.74
C VAL A 56 -15.32 -0.42 -3.39
N ASN A 57 -15.05 0.86 -3.67
CA ASN A 57 -13.77 1.51 -3.36
C ASN A 57 -13.50 1.50 -1.84
N ALA A 58 -14.47 1.89 -1.00
CA ALA A 58 -14.34 1.85 0.45
C ALA A 58 -14.03 0.43 0.96
N SER A 59 -14.75 -0.57 0.44
CA SER A 59 -14.56 -1.97 0.79
C SER A 59 -13.15 -2.46 0.41
N SER A 60 -12.69 -2.16 -0.80
CA SER A 60 -11.35 -2.54 -1.28
C SER A 60 -10.24 -1.93 -0.42
N LYS A 61 -10.34 -0.64 -0.09
CA LYS A 61 -9.40 0.04 0.81
C LYS A 61 -9.39 -0.55 2.20
N LEU A 62 -10.56 -0.87 2.75
CA LEU A 62 -10.66 -1.46 4.09
C LEU A 62 -10.08 -2.88 4.13
N GLN A 63 -10.35 -3.71 3.12
CA GLN A 63 -9.81 -5.07 3.02
C GLN A 63 -8.28 -5.04 2.87
N PHE A 64 -7.76 -4.15 2.04
CA PHE A 64 -6.33 -3.93 1.90
C PHE A 64 -5.70 -3.50 3.24
N ALA A 65 -6.25 -2.48 3.89
CA ALA A 65 -5.74 -1.96 5.16
C ALA A 65 -5.74 -3.01 6.28
N ARG A 66 -6.75 -3.89 6.30
CA ARG A 66 -6.83 -5.01 7.25
C ARG A 66 -5.64 -5.94 7.16
N ILE A 67 -5.13 -6.23 5.96
CA ILE A 67 -3.94 -7.08 5.78
C ILE A 67 -2.66 -6.26 5.91
N ALA A 68 -2.58 -5.10 5.26
CA ALA A 68 -1.36 -4.30 5.20
C ALA A 68 -0.95 -3.68 6.55
N PHE A 69 -1.93 -3.27 7.38
CA PHE A 69 -1.69 -2.56 8.64
C PHE A 69 -2.19 -3.33 9.87
N GLY A 70 -3.26 -4.11 9.72
CA GLY A 70 -3.93 -4.77 10.83
C GLY A 70 -3.21 -5.98 11.39
N ALA A 71 -3.79 -6.58 12.42
CA ALA A 71 -3.40 -7.88 12.96
C ALA A 71 -3.96 -9.04 12.11
N ALA A 72 -4.00 -8.86 10.78
CA ALA A 72 -4.65 -9.78 9.86
C ALA A 72 -4.24 -11.23 10.07
N GLY A 73 -5.23 -12.06 10.05
CA GLY A 73 -5.12 -13.50 10.28
C GLY A 73 -5.44 -13.87 11.72
N SER A 74 -6.23 -14.93 11.88
CA SER A 74 -6.37 -15.70 13.11
C SER A 74 -4.99 -16.08 13.68
N ALA A 75 -4.91 -16.78 14.76
CA ALA A 75 -3.71 -17.17 15.50
C ALA A 75 -2.52 -17.76 14.70
N GLY A 76 -2.61 -17.87 13.35
CA GLY A 76 -1.53 -18.31 12.47
C GLY A 76 -0.45 -17.24 12.25
N SER A 77 0.80 -17.68 12.06
CA SER A 77 1.94 -16.82 11.75
C SER A 77 2.08 -16.48 10.26
N GLU A 78 1.26 -17.08 9.40
CA GLU A 78 1.37 -17.00 7.94
C GLU A 78 0.07 -16.52 7.28
N ILE A 79 0.20 -15.91 6.10
CA ILE A 79 -0.89 -15.45 5.23
C ILE A 79 -0.64 -16.03 3.83
N ASP A 80 -1.71 -16.45 3.16
CA ASP A 80 -1.67 -16.86 1.76
C ASP A 80 -1.39 -15.64 0.85
N SER A 81 -0.36 -15.73 0.02
CA SER A 81 -0.03 -14.66 -0.93
C SER A 81 -1.12 -14.41 -1.97
N GLY A 82 -2.01 -15.39 -2.22
CA GLY A 82 -3.20 -15.21 -3.05
C GLY A 82 -4.23 -14.26 -2.43
N ASP A 83 -4.34 -14.23 -1.10
CA ASP A 83 -5.17 -13.24 -0.40
C ASP A 83 -4.55 -11.84 -0.53
N ALA A 84 -3.22 -11.75 -0.43
CA ALA A 84 -2.49 -10.50 -0.64
C ALA A 84 -2.64 -9.99 -2.09
N GLU A 85 -2.52 -10.88 -3.08
CA GLU A 85 -2.78 -10.56 -4.49
C GLU A 85 -4.18 -10.01 -4.70
N THR A 86 -5.18 -10.70 -4.14
CA THR A 86 -6.59 -10.32 -4.29
C THR A 86 -6.84 -8.92 -3.75
N VAL A 87 -6.42 -8.63 -2.51
CA VAL A 87 -6.63 -7.30 -1.92
C VAL A 87 -5.81 -6.22 -2.62
N ALA A 88 -4.61 -6.54 -3.11
CA ALA A 88 -3.79 -5.59 -3.85
C ALA A 88 -4.41 -5.24 -5.20
N LYS A 89 -4.89 -6.23 -5.97
CA LYS A 89 -5.59 -6.00 -7.25
C LYS A 89 -6.85 -5.18 -7.06
N ASN A 90 -7.73 -5.56 -6.12
CA ASN A 90 -8.97 -4.81 -5.85
C ASN A 90 -8.69 -3.36 -5.39
N TYR A 91 -7.63 -3.13 -4.63
CA TYR A 91 -7.20 -1.78 -4.26
C TYR A 91 -6.77 -0.99 -5.49
N MET A 92 -5.93 -1.60 -6.35
CA MET A 92 -5.35 -0.95 -7.52
C MET A 92 -6.36 -0.67 -8.65
N GLU A 93 -7.51 -1.37 -8.70
CA GLU A 93 -8.61 -1.07 -9.64
C GLU A 93 -9.15 0.38 -9.50
N ASN A 94 -8.99 0.97 -8.31
CA ASN A 94 -9.41 2.35 -8.04
C ASN A 94 -8.25 3.37 -8.09
N GLU A 95 -7.07 2.91 -8.47
CA GLU A 95 -5.85 3.71 -8.56
C GLU A 95 -5.47 3.97 -10.04
N LYS A 96 -4.47 4.82 -10.25
CA LYS A 96 -4.02 5.15 -11.61
C LYS A 96 -3.05 4.13 -12.22
N GLY A 97 -2.44 3.32 -11.39
CA GLY A 97 -1.48 2.31 -11.79
C GLY A 97 -2.13 0.96 -12.05
N ASN A 98 -1.60 0.21 -13.02
CA ASN A 98 -1.99 -1.18 -13.24
C ASN A 98 -1.09 -2.11 -12.43
N LEU A 99 -1.66 -3.15 -11.83
CA LEU A 99 -0.91 -4.15 -11.06
C LEU A 99 -0.90 -5.50 -11.80
N ASP A 100 0.29 -5.95 -12.15
CA ASP A 100 0.54 -7.29 -12.69
C ASP A 100 1.26 -8.13 -11.62
N TRP A 101 0.55 -9.12 -11.08
CA TRP A 101 1.07 -9.99 -10.03
C TRP A 101 1.57 -11.30 -10.62
N LYS A 102 2.90 -11.42 -10.79
CA LYS A 102 3.60 -12.57 -11.35
C LYS A 102 4.28 -13.39 -10.25
N ALA A 103 3.53 -13.76 -9.24
CA ALA A 103 4.08 -14.51 -8.12
C ALA A 103 3.27 -15.80 -7.89
N PRO A 104 3.94 -16.90 -7.50
CA PRO A 104 3.25 -18.13 -7.14
C PRO A 104 2.44 -17.92 -5.84
N ARG A 105 1.41 -18.73 -5.66
CA ARG A 105 0.66 -18.78 -4.41
C ARG A 105 1.47 -19.52 -3.34
N LEU A 106 1.79 -18.82 -2.26
CA LEU A 106 2.66 -19.29 -1.17
C LEU A 106 2.07 -18.89 0.18
N LEU A 107 2.32 -19.68 1.21
CA LEU A 107 2.14 -19.27 2.60
C LEU A 107 3.37 -18.46 3.02
N LEU A 108 3.15 -17.24 3.45
CA LEU A 108 4.21 -16.29 3.80
C LEU A 108 4.04 -15.78 5.23
N PRO A 109 5.13 -15.54 5.96
CA PRO A 109 5.08 -14.87 7.26
C PRO A 109 4.31 -13.54 7.18
N LYS A 110 3.48 -13.26 8.18
CA LYS A 110 2.61 -12.06 8.20
C LYS A 110 3.34 -10.76 7.89
N ASN A 111 4.51 -10.57 8.50
CA ASN A 111 5.25 -9.32 8.32
C ASN A 111 5.82 -9.19 6.90
N GLU A 112 6.12 -10.30 6.25
CA GLU A 112 6.56 -10.30 4.85
C GLU A 112 5.39 -9.90 3.93
N VAL A 113 4.19 -10.44 4.16
CA VAL A 113 2.99 -10.03 3.40
C VAL A 113 2.67 -8.57 3.62
N LYS A 114 2.71 -8.09 4.86
CA LYS A 114 2.52 -6.66 5.15
C LYS A 114 3.56 -5.80 4.47
N LEU A 115 4.84 -6.22 4.50
CA LEU A 115 5.92 -5.54 3.79
C LEU A 115 5.59 -5.44 2.30
N LEU A 116 5.28 -6.56 1.66
CA LEU A 116 4.96 -6.62 0.23
C LEU A 116 3.82 -5.66 -0.14
N LEU A 117 2.72 -5.66 0.61
CA LEU A 117 1.59 -4.75 0.38
C LEU A 117 1.97 -3.27 0.57
N ASN A 118 2.79 -2.96 1.58
CA ASN A 118 3.28 -1.59 1.75
C ASN A 118 4.25 -1.16 0.64
N LEU A 119 5.03 -2.11 0.07
CA LEU A 119 5.85 -1.83 -1.11
C LEU A 119 4.99 -1.58 -2.36
N VAL A 120 3.84 -2.24 -2.52
CA VAL A 120 2.86 -1.93 -3.59
C VAL A 120 2.35 -0.50 -3.46
N LEU A 121 2.03 -0.03 -2.24
CA LEU A 121 1.62 1.37 -2.03
C LEU A 121 2.74 2.36 -2.41
N ILE A 122 3.99 2.09 -2.03
CA ILE A 122 5.14 2.93 -2.38
C ILE A 122 5.35 2.94 -3.90
N ALA A 123 5.20 1.78 -4.55
CA ALA A 123 5.28 1.64 -6.00
C ALA A 123 4.19 2.48 -6.70
N ASN A 124 2.94 2.40 -6.25
CA ASN A 124 1.82 3.20 -6.79
C ASN A 124 2.07 4.71 -6.64
N LEU A 125 2.56 5.15 -5.50
CA LEU A 125 2.93 6.56 -5.28
C LEU A 125 4.12 7.00 -6.13
N SER A 126 4.91 6.06 -6.66
CA SER A 126 6.05 6.36 -7.54
C SER A 126 5.65 6.61 -8.99
N ILE A 127 4.38 6.36 -9.37
CA ILE A 127 3.78 6.60 -10.69
C ILE A 127 2.56 7.55 -10.61
N PRO A 128 2.72 8.81 -10.21
CA PRO A 128 1.61 9.72 -9.92
C PRO A 128 0.69 10.01 -11.12
N ARG A 129 1.17 9.72 -12.33
CA ARG A 129 0.42 9.86 -13.60
C ARG A 129 -0.03 8.53 -14.19
N GLY A 130 0.00 7.44 -13.39
CA GLY A 130 -0.28 6.08 -13.85
C GLY A 130 0.92 5.41 -14.49
N GLY A 131 0.79 4.11 -14.69
CA GLY A 131 1.82 3.22 -15.21
C GLY A 131 1.60 1.79 -14.77
N ASP A 132 2.63 0.97 -14.87
CA ASP A 132 2.55 -0.45 -14.58
C ASP A 132 3.45 -0.83 -13.40
N ILE A 133 2.93 -1.67 -12.53
CA ILE A 133 3.64 -2.27 -11.39
C ILE A 133 3.61 -3.77 -11.59
N VAL A 134 4.79 -4.37 -11.73
CA VAL A 134 4.94 -5.84 -11.79
C VAL A 134 5.49 -6.33 -10.47
N VAL A 135 4.76 -7.23 -9.79
CA VAL A 135 5.16 -7.86 -8.54
C VAL A 135 5.67 -9.26 -8.83
N GLU A 136 6.87 -9.55 -8.39
CA GLU A 136 7.51 -10.87 -8.49
C GLU A 136 7.94 -11.34 -7.09
N ILE A 137 7.68 -12.61 -6.77
CA ILE A 137 8.20 -13.28 -5.57
C ILE A 137 9.14 -14.38 -6.05
N GLY A 138 10.36 -14.31 -5.61
CA GLY A 138 11.40 -15.29 -5.95
C GLY A 138 12.25 -15.67 -4.75
N GLU A 139 13.37 -16.33 -5.06
CA GLU A 139 14.36 -16.73 -4.08
C GLU A 139 15.76 -16.42 -4.61
N ASN A 140 16.63 -15.95 -3.74
CA ASN A 140 18.03 -15.75 -4.03
C ASN A 140 18.89 -16.34 -2.90
N SER A 141 19.72 -17.33 -3.23
CA SER A 141 20.61 -18.01 -2.27
C SER A 141 19.87 -18.55 -1.02
N GLY A 142 18.69 -19.16 -1.22
CA GLY A 142 17.88 -19.73 -0.14
C GLY A 142 17.09 -18.69 0.67
N LYS A 143 17.11 -17.42 0.27
CA LYS A 143 16.34 -16.36 0.90
C LYS A 143 15.25 -15.85 -0.05
N ARG A 144 14.08 -15.61 0.52
CA ARG A 144 12.96 -15.01 -0.24
C ARG A 144 13.30 -13.59 -0.71
N LEU A 145 12.84 -13.27 -1.91
CA LEU A 145 13.04 -12.00 -2.54
C LEU A 145 11.71 -11.48 -3.09
N PHE A 146 11.34 -10.26 -2.74
CA PHE A 146 10.28 -9.51 -3.40
C PHE A 146 10.90 -8.52 -4.37
N GLN A 147 10.38 -8.47 -5.58
CA GLN A 147 10.79 -7.49 -6.58
C GLN A 147 9.56 -6.80 -7.17
N LEU A 148 9.54 -5.47 -7.10
CA LEU A 148 8.53 -4.64 -7.75
C LEU A 148 9.22 -3.82 -8.84
N LYS A 149 8.78 -4.00 -10.08
CA LYS A 149 9.22 -3.21 -11.24
C LYS A 149 8.13 -2.20 -11.56
N VAL A 150 8.49 -0.94 -11.57
CA VAL A 150 7.57 0.19 -11.72
C VAL A 150 7.96 0.97 -12.94
N SER A 151 7.05 1.11 -13.90
CA SER A 151 7.25 1.86 -15.14
C SER A 151 6.08 2.81 -15.41
N GLY A 152 6.33 3.94 -16.08
CA GLY A 152 5.30 4.92 -16.36
C GLY A 152 5.86 6.20 -16.96
N LYS A 153 4.94 7.09 -17.39
CA LYS A 153 5.32 8.38 -18.01
C LYS A 153 6.04 9.33 -17.05
N MET A 154 5.84 9.18 -15.76
CA MET A 154 6.48 9.96 -14.70
C MET A 154 6.84 9.05 -13.56
N LEU A 155 8.13 8.91 -13.31
CA LEU A 155 8.69 8.09 -12.23
C LEU A 155 9.29 8.99 -11.15
N ARG A 156 8.79 8.87 -9.92
CA ARG A 156 9.28 9.66 -8.79
C ARG A 156 9.08 8.89 -7.49
N VAL A 157 10.14 8.37 -6.93
CA VAL A 157 10.09 7.80 -5.58
C VAL A 157 9.65 8.89 -4.57
N PRO A 158 8.70 8.62 -3.66
CA PRO A 158 8.23 9.62 -2.70
C PRO A 158 9.39 10.22 -1.88
N PRO A 159 9.56 11.55 -1.83
CA PRO A 159 10.70 12.18 -1.14
C PRO A 159 10.78 11.79 0.34
N LYS A 160 9.66 11.83 1.08
CA LYS A 160 9.60 11.43 2.50
C LYS A 160 9.99 9.96 2.72
N PHE A 161 9.72 9.08 1.74
CA PHE A 161 10.23 7.71 1.81
C PHE A 161 11.75 7.67 1.67
N LEU A 162 12.34 8.43 0.72
CA LEU A 162 13.79 8.48 0.53
C LEU A 162 14.51 9.06 1.74
N GLU A 163 13.97 10.08 2.39
CA GLU A 163 14.52 10.65 3.63
C GLU A 163 14.65 9.56 4.71
N LEU A 164 13.54 8.87 5.01
CA LEU A 164 13.53 7.78 5.99
C LEU A 164 14.42 6.60 5.58
N TYR A 165 14.38 6.23 4.29
CA TYR A 165 15.18 5.15 3.73
C TYR A 165 16.69 5.42 3.82
N ASN A 166 17.12 6.67 3.64
CA ASN A 166 18.51 7.10 3.77
C ASN A 166 18.95 7.31 5.23
N GLY A 167 18.07 7.06 6.20
CA GLY A 167 18.36 7.25 7.62
C GLY A 167 18.45 8.72 8.01
N GLN A 168 17.80 9.61 7.28
CA GLN A 168 17.69 11.02 7.62
C GLN A 168 16.56 11.22 8.64
N VAL A 169 16.76 12.14 9.57
CA VAL A 169 15.67 12.60 10.44
C VAL A 169 14.81 13.55 9.62
N PRO A 170 13.51 13.25 9.41
CA PRO A 170 12.63 14.13 8.65
C PRO A 170 12.56 15.52 9.29
N GLU A 171 12.55 16.57 8.47
CA GLU A 171 12.34 17.94 8.94
C GLU A 171 10.95 18.13 9.57
N GLU A 172 9.94 17.46 9.01
CA GLU A 172 8.59 17.43 9.55
C GLU A 172 8.33 16.12 10.30
N PRO A 173 7.51 16.13 11.36
CA PRO A 173 7.11 14.91 12.04
C PRO A 173 6.45 13.91 11.09
N ILE A 174 6.56 12.62 11.41
CA ILE A 174 5.84 11.56 10.68
C ILE A 174 4.34 11.77 10.93
N ASP A 175 3.59 11.93 9.85
CA ASP A 175 2.15 12.15 9.79
C ASP A 175 1.39 10.92 9.26
N ALA A 176 0.08 11.02 9.14
CA ALA A 176 -0.77 9.97 8.59
C ALA A 176 -0.41 9.58 7.14
N HIS A 177 0.18 10.48 6.34
CA HIS A 177 0.58 10.17 4.97
C HIS A 177 1.95 9.49 4.89
N SER A 178 2.87 9.87 5.75
CA SER A 178 4.24 9.35 5.76
C SER A 178 4.44 8.12 6.65
N VAL A 179 3.51 7.84 7.56
CA VAL A 179 3.61 6.68 8.47
C VAL A 179 3.72 5.34 7.74
N GLN A 180 3.13 5.19 6.57
CA GLN A 180 3.26 3.97 5.76
C GLN A 180 4.71 3.72 5.32
N PHE A 181 5.50 4.76 5.06
CA PHE A 181 6.91 4.64 4.70
C PHE A 181 7.74 4.16 5.88
N TYR A 182 7.50 4.77 7.04
CA TYR A 182 8.08 4.33 8.30
C TYR A 182 7.74 2.87 8.59
N TYR A 183 6.46 2.51 8.45
CA TYR A 183 5.99 1.15 8.72
C TYR A 183 6.58 0.12 7.76
N ALA A 184 6.72 0.45 6.47
CA ALA A 184 7.39 -0.42 5.50
C ALA A 184 8.85 -0.70 5.89
N LEU A 185 9.60 0.32 6.31
CA LEU A 185 10.97 0.18 6.78
C LEU A 185 11.05 -0.63 8.09
N LEU A 186 10.11 -0.43 9.00
CA LEU A 186 10.01 -1.21 10.24
C LEU A 186 9.74 -2.70 9.92
N LEU A 187 8.81 -2.99 9.03
CA LEU A 187 8.50 -4.35 8.57
C LEU A 187 9.70 -5.01 7.89
N SER A 188 10.46 -4.25 7.08
CA SER A 188 11.70 -4.69 6.47
C SER A 188 12.73 -5.17 7.52
N GLN A 189 12.87 -4.43 8.62
CA GLN A 189 13.74 -4.83 9.73
C GLN A 189 13.19 -6.07 10.44
N MET A 190 11.89 -6.08 10.78
CA MET A 190 11.25 -7.20 11.48
C MET A 190 11.29 -8.51 10.68
N SER A 191 11.25 -8.43 9.36
CA SER A 191 11.29 -9.59 8.44
C SER A 191 12.71 -9.94 8.01
N ASN A 192 13.73 -9.17 8.42
CA ASN A 192 15.11 -9.30 7.95
C ASN A 192 15.22 -9.30 6.41
N MET A 193 14.39 -8.46 5.76
CA MET A 193 14.33 -8.28 4.31
C MET A 193 14.70 -6.82 3.96
N PRO A 194 16.00 -6.49 3.86
CA PRO A 194 16.44 -5.14 3.56
C PRO A 194 15.90 -4.66 2.21
N ILE A 195 15.36 -3.44 2.22
CA ILE A 195 14.85 -2.80 1.00
C ILE A 195 16.02 -2.19 0.23
N LYS A 196 16.00 -2.37 -1.10
CA LYS A 196 16.88 -1.69 -2.06
C LYS A 196 16.04 -1.02 -3.13
N VAL A 197 16.32 0.23 -3.42
CA VAL A 197 15.65 0.99 -4.48
C VAL A 197 16.66 1.35 -5.56
N GLN A 198 16.33 1.00 -6.79
CA GLN A 198 17.13 1.33 -7.97
C GLN A 198 16.28 2.19 -8.90
N VAL A 199 16.75 3.39 -9.20
CA VAL A 199 16.07 4.32 -10.10
C VAL A 199 16.86 4.41 -11.40
N LYS A 200 16.19 4.09 -12.50
CA LYS A 200 16.68 4.27 -13.88
C LYS A 200 15.69 5.15 -14.65
N PRO A 201 16.05 5.72 -15.80
CA PRO A 201 15.19 6.66 -16.51
C PRO A 201 13.76 6.15 -16.81
N GLU A 202 13.60 4.87 -17.12
CA GLU A 202 12.32 4.27 -17.54
C GLU A 202 11.73 3.29 -16.52
N ILE A 203 12.44 3.01 -15.42
CA ILE A 203 12.01 1.99 -14.46
C ILE A 203 12.55 2.28 -13.05
N ILE A 204 11.68 2.15 -12.06
CA ILE A 204 12.08 2.02 -10.65
C ILE A 204 11.96 0.55 -10.27
N THR A 205 13.00 0.01 -9.65
CA THR A 205 12.97 -1.35 -9.10
C THR A 205 13.11 -1.27 -7.59
N ILE A 206 12.11 -1.81 -6.88
CA ILE A 206 12.11 -1.94 -5.41
C ILE A 206 12.29 -3.42 -5.10
N ILE A 207 13.30 -3.74 -4.31
CA ILE A 207 13.66 -5.11 -3.94
C ILE A 207 13.66 -5.21 -2.41
N ALA A 208 13.10 -6.28 -1.87
CA ALA A 208 13.18 -6.62 -0.45
C ALA A 208 13.61 -8.09 -0.31
N GLY A 209 14.72 -8.33 0.42
CA GLY A 209 15.29 -9.68 0.59
C GLY A 209 16.78 -9.70 0.88
#